data_1fc6f03f131a4bbb4f316e76a2e5a958
#
_entry.id   1fc6f03f131a4bbb4f316e76a2e5a958
#
_cell.length_a   1.000
_cell.length_b   1.000
_cell.length_c   1.000
_cell.angle_alpha   90.00
_cell.angle_beta   90.00
_cell.angle_gamma   90.00
#
_symmetry.space_group_name_H-M   'P 1'
#
loop_
_entity.id
_entity.type
_entity.pdbx_description
1 polymer ?
#
loop_
_entity_poly.entity_id
_entity_poly.type
_entity_poly.pdbx_seq_one_letter_code
_entity_poly.pdbx_strand_id
1 'polypeptide(L)'
;MENKYVCSVDIGGTKIATAIMEYPADGSVPRPVFEAEVPTEAQEGGEAVFQRIEASIKAALEANPDVGVLGVGIGAAGVVDPKTGAIAYANEIMPGWSGVQLGPRLREDLGLPVAVVGDV
;
A
#
# COMPACT_ATOMS: atom_id res chain seq x y z
N MET A 1 8.04 -26.28 4.40
CA MET A 1 7.14 -25.16 4.14
C MET A 1 7.86 -23.85 4.29
N GLU A 2 7.65 -22.96 3.35
CA GLU A 2 8.34 -21.67 3.34
C GLU A 2 7.51 -20.59 4.02
N ASN A 3 8.19 -19.63 4.64
CA ASN A 3 7.55 -18.41 5.10
C ASN A 3 7.06 -17.63 3.89
N LYS A 4 5.97 -16.88 4.07
CA LYS A 4 5.40 -16.04 3.01
C LYS A 4 5.55 -14.57 3.37
N TYR A 5 5.68 -13.74 2.35
CA TYR A 5 5.93 -12.31 2.54
C TYR A 5 4.92 -11.48 1.75
N VAL A 6 4.43 -10.42 2.38
CA VAL A 6 3.46 -9.49 1.76
C VAL A 6 3.93 -8.07 2.07
N CYS A 7 3.84 -7.19 1.08
CA CYS A 7 4.07 -5.76 1.31
C CYS A 7 2.78 -5.15 1.85
N SER A 8 2.86 -4.50 2.99
CA SER A 8 1.72 -3.88 3.65
C SER A 8 1.89 -2.36 3.65
N VAL A 9 0.86 -1.64 3.24
CA VAL A 9 0.90 -0.18 3.19
C VAL A 9 -0.30 0.40 3.92
N ASP A 10 -0.05 1.35 4.81
CA ASP A 10 -1.10 2.10 5.48
C ASP A 10 -1.02 3.56 5.04
N ILE A 11 -2.07 4.04 4.38
CA ILE A 11 -2.12 5.37 3.81
C ILE A 11 -3.00 6.25 4.70
N GLY A 12 -2.37 7.11 5.49
CA GLY A 12 -3.07 8.08 6.29
C GLY A 12 -2.98 9.48 5.69
N GLY A 13 -3.74 10.40 6.25
CA GLY A 13 -3.70 11.80 5.81
C GLY A 13 -2.38 12.49 6.10
N THR A 14 -1.59 11.96 7.03
CA THR A 14 -0.33 12.56 7.47
C THR A 14 0.89 11.77 7.00
N LYS A 15 0.83 10.45 7.07
CA LYS A 15 1.97 9.60 6.72
C LYS A 15 1.54 8.35 5.96
N ILE A 16 2.47 7.82 5.17
CA ILE A 16 2.35 6.55 4.48
C ILE A 16 3.35 5.60 5.13
N ALA A 17 2.86 4.51 5.71
CA ALA A 17 3.71 3.51 6.37
C ALA A 17 3.76 2.26 5.49
N THR A 18 4.96 1.79 5.18
CA THR A 18 5.18 0.63 4.33
C THR A 18 5.98 -0.41 5.10
N ALA A 19 5.58 -1.66 5.02
CA ALA A 19 6.28 -2.75 5.68
C ALA A 19 6.31 -3.98 4.78
N ILE A 20 7.34 -4.80 4.93
CA ILE A 20 7.30 -6.16 4.41
C ILE A 20 7.04 -7.06 5.61
N MET A 21 5.91 -7.77 5.56
CA MET A 21 5.47 -8.64 6.65
C MET A 21 5.83 -10.08 6.32
N GLU A 22 6.44 -10.75 7.29
CA GLU A 22 6.71 -12.18 7.20
C GLU A 22 5.60 -12.96 7.88
N TYR A 23 5.02 -13.90 7.15
CA TYR A 23 4.02 -14.83 7.66
C TYR A 23 4.71 -16.19 7.83
N PRO A 24 5.10 -16.54 9.08
CA PRO A 24 5.83 -17.78 9.31
C PRO A 24 5.03 -19.02 8.93
N ALA A 25 5.73 -20.00 8.37
CA ALA A 25 5.11 -21.26 7.94
C ALA A 25 4.52 -22.07 9.12
N ASP A 26 5.02 -21.84 10.34
CA ASP A 26 4.56 -22.52 11.55
C ASP A 26 3.28 -21.92 12.12
N GLY A 27 2.73 -20.88 11.51
CA GLY A 27 1.52 -20.23 11.98
C GLY A 27 1.71 -19.24 13.12
N SER A 28 2.96 -18.94 13.49
CA SER A 28 3.20 -17.93 14.52
C SER A 28 2.84 -16.53 14.02
N VAL A 29 2.87 -15.55 14.92
CA VAL A 29 2.41 -14.20 14.65
C VAL A 29 3.25 -13.56 13.52
N PRO A 30 2.59 -12.95 12.49
CA PRO A 30 3.32 -12.21 11.48
C PRO A 30 4.11 -11.06 12.06
N ARG A 31 5.27 -10.78 11.47
CA ARG A 31 6.17 -9.73 11.97
C ARG A 31 6.75 -8.94 10.80
N PRO A 32 7.04 -7.64 10.99
CA PRO A 32 7.71 -6.88 9.94
C PRO A 32 9.20 -7.26 9.87
N VAL A 33 9.68 -7.46 8.66
CA VAL A 33 11.12 -7.64 8.39
C VAL A 33 11.71 -6.38 7.73
N PHE A 34 10.86 -5.44 7.35
CA PHE A 34 11.24 -4.12 6.82
C PHE A 34 10.13 -3.13 7.15
N GLU A 35 10.48 -1.93 7.55
CA GLU A 35 9.51 -0.86 7.81
C GLU A 35 10.09 0.47 7.35
N ALA A 36 9.21 1.33 6.78
CA ALA A 36 9.58 2.69 6.40
C ALA A 36 8.34 3.57 6.44
N GLU A 37 8.55 4.86 6.71
CA GLU A 37 7.47 5.86 6.70
C GLU A 37 7.92 7.06 5.90
N VAL A 38 6.97 7.67 5.17
CA VAL A 38 7.18 8.95 4.51
C VAL A 38 5.97 9.84 4.76
N PRO A 39 6.13 11.17 4.74
CA PRO A 39 4.99 12.08 4.84
C PRO A 39 4.07 11.89 3.64
N THR A 40 2.75 11.91 3.87
CA THR A 40 1.78 11.80 2.78
C THR A 40 1.81 13.03 1.89
N GLU A 41 1.97 14.23 2.49
CA GLU A 41 1.89 15.50 1.81
C GLU A 41 0.60 15.59 0.99
N ALA A 42 -0.52 15.31 1.66
CA ALA A 42 -1.83 15.14 1.02
C ALA A 42 -2.27 16.37 0.23
N GLN A 43 -1.82 17.56 0.64
CA GLN A 43 -2.18 18.81 -0.04
C GLN A 43 -1.58 18.95 -1.43
N GLU A 44 -0.62 18.11 -1.78
CA GLU A 44 -0.03 18.11 -3.12
C GLU A 44 -0.93 17.45 -4.16
N GLY A 45 -2.01 16.82 -3.74
CA GLY A 45 -3.00 16.23 -4.63
C GLY A 45 -2.87 14.72 -4.80
N GLY A 46 -3.92 14.11 -5.33
CA GLY A 46 -4.04 12.66 -5.42
C GLY A 46 -2.97 12.00 -6.28
N GLU A 47 -2.58 12.61 -7.38
CA GLU A 47 -1.55 12.03 -8.25
C GLU A 47 -0.18 12.02 -7.56
N ALA A 48 0.17 13.10 -6.86
CA ALA A 48 1.42 13.16 -6.13
C ALA A 48 1.46 12.11 -5.02
N VAL A 49 0.34 11.95 -4.31
CA VAL A 49 0.22 10.92 -3.27
C VAL A 49 0.36 9.53 -3.87
N PHE A 50 -0.30 9.28 -5.01
CA PHE A 50 -0.18 7.98 -5.70
C PHE A 50 1.28 7.67 -6.05
N GLN A 51 2.00 8.62 -6.63
CA GLN A 51 3.40 8.44 -7.00
C GLN A 51 4.26 8.14 -5.76
N ARG A 52 3.94 8.77 -4.64
CA ARG A 52 4.66 8.58 -3.38
C ARG A 52 4.43 7.17 -2.81
N ILE A 53 3.21 6.67 -2.93
CA ILE A 53 2.86 5.30 -2.52
C ILE A 53 3.63 4.29 -3.37
N GLU A 54 3.58 4.45 -4.69
CA GLU A 54 4.27 3.56 -5.61
C GLU A 54 5.78 3.54 -5.36
N ALA A 55 6.37 4.72 -5.16
CA ALA A 55 7.79 4.84 -4.86
C ALA A 55 8.15 4.14 -3.55
N SER A 56 7.29 4.25 -2.53
CA SER A 56 7.51 3.60 -1.24
C SER A 56 7.48 2.08 -1.37
N ILE A 57 6.55 1.54 -2.15
CA ILE A 57 6.47 0.10 -2.39
C ILE A 57 7.71 -0.38 -3.14
N LYS A 58 8.08 0.32 -4.22
CA LYS A 58 9.26 -0.04 -5.00
C LYS A 58 10.53 0.01 -4.16
N ALA A 59 10.67 1.02 -3.31
CA ALA A 59 11.81 1.14 -2.42
C ALA A 59 11.89 -0.03 -1.43
N ALA A 60 10.76 -0.47 -0.90
CA ALA A 60 10.71 -1.61 0.00
C ALA A 60 11.15 -2.89 -0.70
N LEU A 61 10.67 -3.10 -1.93
CA LEU A 61 11.02 -4.29 -2.71
C LEU A 61 12.51 -4.28 -3.09
N GLU A 62 13.04 -3.13 -3.48
CA GLU A 62 14.45 -2.99 -3.85
C GLU A 62 15.39 -3.16 -2.67
N ALA A 63 14.97 -2.74 -1.47
CA ALA A 63 15.76 -2.92 -0.25
C ALA A 63 15.83 -4.36 0.21
N ASN A 64 14.94 -5.22 -0.31
CA ASN A 64 14.82 -6.62 0.10
C ASN A 64 14.76 -7.53 -1.14
N PRO A 65 15.80 -7.52 -1.99
CA PRO A 65 15.75 -8.20 -3.29
C PRO A 65 15.64 -9.72 -3.19
N ASP A 66 16.04 -10.29 -2.07
CA ASP A 66 16.01 -11.75 -1.88
C ASP A 66 14.68 -12.24 -1.29
N VAL A 67 13.75 -11.32 -1.01
CA VAL A 67 12.45 -11.66 -0.44
C VAL A 67 11.42 -11.76 -1.57
N GLY A 68 10.78 -12.91 -1.69
CA GLY A 68 9.72 -13.13 -2.68
C GLY A 68 8.39 -12.63 -2.16
N VAL A 69 8.07 -11.37 -2.43
CA VAL A 69 6.81 -10.75 -2.00
C VAL A 69 5.67 -11.24 -2.88
N LEU A 70 4.63 -11.82 -2.28
CA LEU A 70 3.49 -12.40 -2.99
C LEU A 70 2.49 -11.36 -3.51
N GLY A 71 2.41 -10.23 -2.85
CA GLY A 71 1.44 -9.20 -3.22
C GLY A 71 1.50 -8.02 -2.27
N VAL A 72 0.59 -7.06 -2.47
CA VAL A 72 0.52 -5.82 -1.69
C VAL A 72 -0.87 -5.71 -1.07
N GLY A 73 -0.92 -5.48 0.24
CA GLY A 73 -2.16 -5.19 0.96
C GLY A 73 -2.14 -3.74 1.44
N ILE A 74 -3.18 -2.99 1.14
CA ILE A 74 -3.23 -1.55 1.43
C ILE A 74 -4.45 -1.21 2.25
N GLY A 75 -4.24 -0.50 3.36
CA GLY A 75 -5.30 0.21 4.08
C GLY A 75 -5.26 1.66 3.66
N ALA A 76 -6.35 2.17 3.08
CA ALA A 76 -6.38 3.51 2.52
C ALA A 76 -7.40 4.39 3.22
N ALA A 77 -7.06 5.67 3.40
CA ALA A 77 -8.02 6.66 3.85
C ALA A 77 -9.11 6.84 2.81
N GLY A 78 -10.35 7.01 3.26
CA GLY A 78 -11.50 7.19 2.38
C GLY A 78 -12.30 5.92 2.16
N VAL A 79 -13.26 6.00 1.26
CA VAL A 79 -14.11 4.87 0.88
C VAL A 79 -13.52 4.20 -0.35
N VAL A 80 -13.28 2.91 -0.27
CA VAL A 80 -12.66 2.14 -1.35
C VAL A 80 -13.73 1.29 -2.04
N ASP A 81 -13.71 1.26 -3.38
CA ASP A 81 -14.55 0.36 -4.15
C ASP A 81 -14.04 -1.07 -3.93
N PRO A 82 -14.82 -1.96 -3.32
CA PRO A 82 -14.34 -3.30 -2.98
C PRO A 82 -14.08 -4.18 -4.20
N LYS A 83 -14.64 -3.82 -5.36
CA LYS A 83 -14.45 -4.60 -6.59
C LYS A 83 -13.16 -4.26 -7.30
N THR A 84 -12.79 -2.98 -7.32
CA THR A 84 -11.65 -2.51 -8.10
C THR A 84 -10.45 -2.11 -7.27
N GLY A 85 -10.66 -1.70 -6.01
CA GLY A 85 -9.61 -1.11 -5.18
C GLY A 85 -9.34 0.35 -5.51
N ALA A 86 -10.25 1.00 -6.25
CA ALA A 86 -10.15 2.44 -6.53
C ALA A 86 -10.71 3.23 -5.34
N ILE A 87 -10.25 4.47 -5.20
CA ILE A 87 -10.75 5.38 -4.17
C ILE A 87 -12.07 5.98 -4.66
N ALA A 88 -13.19 5.49 -4.13
CA ALA A 88 -14.51 5.94 -4.54
C ALA A 88 -14.82 7.34 -4.00
N TYR A 89 -14.41 7.64 -2.77
CA TYR A 89 -14.65 8.93 -2.14
C TYR A 89 -13.61 9.22 -1.06
N ALA A 90 -13.18 10.45 -0.97
CA ALA A 90 -12.35 10.96 0.11
C ALA A 90 -12.75 12.39 0.43
N ASN A 91 -12.51 12.83 1.67
CA ASN A 91 -12.85 14.20 2.06
C ASN A 91 -11.74 15.19 1.67
N GLU A 92 -11.93 16.46 2.04
CA GLU A 92 -11.02 17.55 1.66
C GLU A 92 -9.64 17.48 2.31
N ILE A 93 -9.45 16.61 3.32
CA ILE A 93 -8.14 16.40 3.94
C ILE A 93 -7.16 15.82 2.93
N MET A 94 -7.68 15.10 1.91
CA MET A 94 -6.86 14.54 0.84
C MET A 94 -7.40 15.01 -0.53
N PRO A 95 -7.10 16.25 -0.92
CA PRO A 95 -7.63 16.79 -2.19
C PRO A 95 -7.16 15.97 -3.38
N GLY A 96 -8.10 15.71 -4.31
CA GLY A 96 -7.80 14.93 -5.51
C GLY A 96 -7.67 13.44 -5.27
N TRP A 97 -7.91 12.95 -4.06
CA TRP A 97 -7.81 11.52 -3.75
C TRP A 97 -9.01 10.72 -4.25
N SER A 98 -10.21 11.33 -4.24
CA SER A 98 -11.40 10.69 -4.78
C SER A 98 -11.19 10.36 -6.26
N GLY A 99 -11.55 9.15 -6.64
CA GLY A 99 -11.41 8.69 -8.03
C GLY A 99 -10.05 8.13 -8.40
N VAL A 100 -9.05 8.20 -7.52
CA VAL A 100 -7.73 7.63 -7.81
C VAL A 100 -7.86 6.12 -7.99
N GLN A 101 -7.37 5.62 -9.12
CA GLN A 101 -7.41 4.20 -9.46
C GLN A 101 -6.24 3.46 -8.79
N LEU A 102 -6.23 3.47 -7.47
CA LEU A 102 -5.09 3.00 -6.68
C LEU A 102 -4.77 1.53 -6.95
N GLY A 103 -5.73 0.65 -6.74
CA GLY A 103 -5.54 -0.78 -6.95
C GLY A 103 -5.20 -1.14 -8.40
N PRO A 104 -6.02 -0.70 -9.37
CA PRO A 104 -5.76 -1.02 -10.79
C PRO A 104 -4.40 -0.54 -11.28
N ARG A 105 -4.02 0.70 -10.95
CA ARG A 105 -2.75 1.26 -11.41
C ARG A 105 -1.55 0.55 -10.77
N LEU A 106 -1.63 0.25 -9.48
CA LEU A 106 -0.54 -0.47 -8.81
C LEU A 106 -0.38 -1.89 -9.33
N ARG A 107 -1.49 -2.59 -9.61
CA ARG A 107 -1.43 -3.93 -10.20
C ARG A 107 -0.71 -3.90 -11.54
N GLU A 108 -1.04 -2.92 -12.38
CA GLU A 108 -0.40 -2.77 -13.69
C GLU A 108 1.07 -2.43 -13.56
N ASP A 109 1.40 -1.44 -12.73
CA ASP A 109 2.76 -0.93 -12.60
C ASP A 109 3.70 -1.90 -11.90
N LEU A 110 3.21 -2.64 -10.92
CA LEU A 110 4.04 -3.55 -10.12
C LEU A 110 4.04 -4.99 -10.63
N GLY A 111 3.01 -5.38 -11.37
CA GLY A 111 2.86 -6.76 -11.81
C GLY A 111 2.58 -7.73 -10.67
N LEU A 112 2.01 -7.25 -9.56
CA LEU A 112 1.71 -8.03 -8.37
C LEU A 112 0.22 -7.93 -8.03
N PRO A 113 -0.35 -8.93 -7.36
CA PRO A 113 -1.68 -8.80 -6.78
C PRO A 113 -1.70 -7.64 -5.78
N VAL A 114 -2.74 -6.82 -5.83
CA VAL A 114 -2.93 -5.69 -4.91
C VAL A 114 -4.35 -5.73 -4.38
N ALA A 115 -4.49 -5.73 -3.06
CA ALA A 115 -5.78 -5.63 -2.39
C ALA A 115 -5.82 -4.29 -1.63
N VAL A 116 -6.91 -3.56 -1.75
CA VAL A 116 -7.09 -2.27 -1.10
C VAL A 116 -8.37 -2.30 -0.27
N VAL A 117 -8.27 -1.89 0.99
CA VAL A 117 -9.43 -1.76 1.87
C VAL A 117 -9.45 -0.36 2.47
N GLY A 118 -10.65 0.13 2.74
CA GLY A 118 -10.80 1.45 3.35
C GLY A 118 -10.62 1.38 4.87
N ASP A 119 -9.98 2.41 5.42
CA ASP A 119 -9.86 2.59 6.87
C ASP A 119 -11.12 3.32 7.36
N VAL A 120 -12.15 2.56 7.69
CA VAL A 120 -13.41 3.13 8.15
C VAL A 120 -13.62 2.84 9.62
#